data_a3d7b0dc55fe7e8304c37297e6b988d1
#
_entry.id   a3d7b0dc55fe7e8304c37297e6b988d1
#
_cell.length_a   1.000
_cell.length_b   1.000
_cell.length_c   1.000
_cell.angle_alpha   90.00
_cell.angle_beta   90.00
_cell.angle_gamma   90.00
#
_symmetry.space_group_name_H-M   'P 1'
#
loop_
_entity.id
_entity.type
_entity.pdbx_description
1 polymer ?
#
loop_
_entity_poly.entity_id
_entity_poly.type
_entity_poly.pdbx_seq_one_letter_code
_entity_poly.pdbx_strand_id
1 'polypeptide(L)'
;MWNGRSIAVILPTYRETTTIRDVIRGFESVGIVDDIVVVNNNAEPGTSEEVSGTAAREVFEAHQGYGAAIQRGLAETDADLICICEPDGTFEPADLWKLLAYSSDFDFVFGSRTIPEFIWSGANMGAFLRWGNWAVAKLIMVAFDTGSLTDVGCTMRLIPGPPARSLLPLYTLKNNAFGPEMMLLAIIGGWRVVQLPVNFRGRKGGAGTTESFRKAFAIGVRMIWLVLRYRFGKRAVARRLAENGIEPRPRWSGEEARPGGQPAPIFPAVRRPRPGPDRTGQ
;
A
#
# COMPACT_ATOMS: atom_id res chain seq x y z
N MET A 1 17.20 3.42 -0.80
CA MET A 1 17.06 3.96 0.59
C MET A 1 16.46 5.35 0.61
N TRP A 2 15.55 5.64 1.53
CA TRP A 2 14.89 6.93 1.73
C TRP A 2 15.16 7.47 3.14
N ASN A 3 15.84 8.62 3.25
CA ASN A 3 16.21 9.21 4.54
C ASN A 3 16.88 8.20 5.52
N GLY A 4 17.79 7.37 5.01
CA GLY A 4 18.49 6.34 5.78
C GLY A 4 17.65 5.07 6.06
N ARG A 5 16.39 5.00 5.59
CA ARG A 5 15.51 3.83 5.73
C ARG A 5 15.53 2.99 4.46
N SER A 6 15.62 1.68 4.64
CA SER A 6 15.51 0.70 3.56
C SER A 6 14.06 0.57 3.07
N ILE A 7 13.89 0.31 1.76
CA ILE A 7 12.59 0.18 1.11
C ILE A 7 12.48 -1.16 0.43
N ALA A 8 11.45 -1.94 0.78
CA ALA A 8 11.05 -3.12 0.01
C ALA A 8 9.73 -2.87 -0.74
N VAL A 9 9.58 -3.54 -1.88
CA VAL A 9 8.32 -3.62 -2.62
C VAL A 9 7.84 -5.07 -2.60
N ILE A 10 6.58 -5.29 -2.18
CA ILE A 10 5.94 -6.60 -2.21
C ILE A 10 4.94 -6.63 -3.37
N LEU A 11 5.13 -7.58 -4.28
CA LEU A 11 4.31 -7.80 -5.46
C LEU A 11 3.63 -9.19 -5.38
N PRO A 12 2.40 -9.28 -4.80
CA PRO A 12 1.65 -10.54 -4.80
C PRO A 12 1.18 -10.87 -6.21
N THR A 13 1.55 -12.04 -6.76
CA THR A 13 1.20 -12.41 -8.14
C THR A 13 0.43 -13.72 -8.23
N TYR A 14 -0.55 -13.73 -9.16
CA TYR A 14 -1.38 -14.89 -9.50
C TYR A 14 -1.64 -15.00 -11.01
N ARG A 15 -2.09 -13.93 -11.68
CA ARG A 15 -2.46 -13.88 -13.11
C ARG A 15 -1.85 -12.68 -13.82
N GLU A 16 -0.65 -12.33 -13.50
CA GLU A 16 0.00 -11.11 -13.94
C GLU A 16 1.28 -11.40 -14.77
N THR A 17 1.40 -12.61 -15.37
CA THR A 17 2.56 -13.03 -16.18
C THR A 17 2.93 -12.02 -17.25
N THR A 18 1.95 -11.40 -17.90
CA THR A 18 2.17 -10.43 -18.98
C THR A 18 2.60 -9.04 -18.51
N THR A 19 2.51 -8.72 -17.22
CA THR A 19 2.76 -7.39 -16.70
C THR A 19 3.83 -7.34 -15.60
N ILE A 20 4.08 -8.45 -14.95
CA ILE A 20 4.97 -8.55 -13.78
C ILE A 20 6.37 -7.99 -14.05
N ARG A 21 6.98 -8.34 -15.19
CA ARG A 21 8.32 -7.87 -15.57
C ARG A 21 8.35 -6.34 -15.72
N ASP A 22 7.36 -5.77 -16.41
CA ASP A 22 7.29 -4.32 -16.63
C ASP A 22 7.10 -3.57 -15.31
N VAL A 23 6.28 -4.12 -14.40
CA VAL A 23 6.05 -3.51 -13.07
C VAL A 23 7.33 -3.58 -12.22
N ILE A 24 8.04 -4.71 -12.22
CA ILE A 24 9.33 -4.83 -11.52
C ILE A 24 10.31 -3.80 -12.05
N ARG A 25 10.51 -3.71 -13.38
CA ARG A 25 11.40 -2.73 -14.01
C ARG A 25 10.98 -1.29 -13.71
N GLY A 26 9.67 -1.05 -13.62
CA GLY A 26 9.14 0.23 -13.18
C GLY A 26 9.61 0.60 -11.78
N PHE A 27 9.56 -0.33 -10.81
CA PHE A 27 10.06 -0.10 -9.46
C PHE A 27 11.59 0.00 -9.40
N GLU A 28 12.32 -0.78 -10.19
CA GLU A 28 13.78 -0.64 -10.36
C GLU A 28 14.15 0.77 -10.84
N SER A 29 13.41 1.31 -11.81
CA SER A 29 13.64 2.63 -12.38
C SER A 29 13.37 3.80 -11.41
N VAL A 30 12.62 3.57 -10.32
CA VAL A 30 12.47 4.56 -9.24
C VAL A 30 13.80 4.86 -8.56
N GLY A 31 14.75 3.91 -8.54
CA GLY A 31 16.14 4.10 -8.13
C GLY A 31 16.39 4.20 -6.62
N ILE A 32 15.36 3.96 -5.79
CA ILE A 32 15.45 4.03 -4.32
C ILE A 32 14.97 2.76 -3.62
N VAL A 33 14.43 1.81 -4.38
CA VAL A 33 13.98 0.51 -3.87
C VAL A 33 15.20 -0.37 -3.61
N ASP A 34 15.29 -0.95 -2.44
CA ASP A 34 16.42 -1.79 -2.01
C ASP A 34 16.14 -3.28 -2.21
N ASP A 35 14.86 -3.70 -2.14
CA ASP A 35 14.44 -5.10 -2.28
C ASP A 35 13.09 -5.18 -2.99
N ILE A 36 12.93 -6.09 -3.95
CA ILE A 36 11.65 -6.38 -4.61
C ILE A 36 11.32 -7.85 -4.39
N VAL A 37 10.26 -8.10 -3.65
CA VAL A 37 9.79 -9.43 -3.29
C VAL A 37 8.54 -9.77 -4.10
N VAL A 38 8.68 -10.62 -5.08
CA VAL A 38 7.54 -11.19 -5.80
C VAL A 38 7.04 -12.39 -5.02
N VAL A 39 5.78 -12.37 -4.64
CA VAL A 39 5.16 -13.50 -3.94
C VAL A 39 4.32 -14.29 -4.92
N ASN A 40 4.87 -15.40 -5.40
CA ASN A 40 4.17 -16.36 -6.25
C ASN A 40 3.11 -17.10 -5.44
N ASN A 41 1.85 -16.75 -5.67
CA ASN A 41 0.71 -17.36 -4.98
C ASN A 41 -0.06 -18.28 -5.92
N ASN A 42 0.59 -19.37 -6.35
CA ASN A 42 0.14 -20.28 -7.40
C ASN A 42 -0.09 -19.53 -8.73
N ALA A 43 0.92 -18.76 -9.14
CA ALA A 43 0.86 -17.93 -10.33
C ALA A 43 0.83 -18.77 -11.62
N GLU A 44 0.38 -18.14 -12.69
CA GLU A 44 0.33 -18.74 -14.02
C GLU A 44 1.71 -19.24 -14.47
N PRO A 45 1.79 -20.33 -15.24
CA PRO A 45 3.05 -20.78 -15.87
C PRO A 45 3.71 -19.63 -16.65
N GLY A 46 5.04 -19.55 -16.58
CA GLY A 46 5.82 -18.47 -17.20
C GLY A 46 6.07 -17.27 -16.28
N THR A 47 5.39 -17.16 -15.14
CA THR A 47 5.60 -16.05 -14.21
C THR A 47 7.02 -16.04 -13.64
N SER A 48 7.55 -17.18 -13.22
CA SER A 48 8.90 -17.28 -12.66
C SER A 48 9.97 -16.93 -13.67
N GLU A 49 9.76 -17.25 -14.94
CA GLU A 49 10.64 -16.86 -16.05
C GLU A 49 10.65 -15.35 -16.27
N GLU A 50 9.49 -14.72 -16.15
CA GLU A 50 9.38 -13.26 -16.23
C GLU A 50 10.09 -12.55 -15.07
N VAL A 51 10.04 -13.13 -13.87
CA VAL A 51 10.71 -12.60 -12.67
C VAL A 51 12.21 -12.82 -12.73
N SER A 52 12.68 -13.98 -13.16
CA SER A 52 14.11 -14.37 -13.15
C SER A 52 15.01 -13.45 -13.98
N GLY A 53 14.45 -12.71 -14.94
CA GLY A 53 15.15 -11.73 -15.77
C GLY A 53 15.21 -10.31 -15.17
N THR A 54 14.95 -10.14 -13.87
CA THR A 54 14.89 -8.86 -13.15
C THR A 54 15.72 -8.91 -11.87
N ALA A 55 15.82 -7.79 -11.14
CA ALA A 55 16.46 -7.75 -9.81
C ALA A 55 15.54 -8.24 -8.67
N ALA A 56 14.28 -8.60 -8.96
CA ALA A 56 13.37 -9.11 -7.94
C ALA A 56 13.72 -10.54 -7.54
N ARG A 57 13.50 -10.85 -6.26
CA ARG A 57 13.53 -12.23 -5.77
C ARG A 57 12.12 -12.78 -5.65
N GLU A 58 11.94 -14.04 -5.96
CA GLU A 58 10.67 -14.75 -5.90
C GLU A 58 10.59 -15.59 -4.62
N VAL A 59 9.43 -15.55 -3.95
CA VAL A 59 9.09 -16.44 -2.84
C VAL A 59 7.73 -17.06 -3.10
N PHE A 60 7.53 -18.30 -2.62
CA PHE A 60 6.29 -19.05 -2.86
C PHE A 60 5.38 -19.05 -1.64
N GLU A 61 4.07 -18.81 -1.87
CA GLU A 61 3.01 -18.94 -0.88
C GLU A 61 1.95 -19.94 -1.36
N ALA A 62 1.91 -21.10 -0.71
CA ALA A 62 1.02 -22.19 -1.10
C ALA A 62 -0.46 -21.92 -0.82
N HIS A 63 -0.75 -21.15 0.24
CA HIS A 63 -2.13 -20.83 0.58
C HIS A 63 -2.67 -19.76 -0.35
N GLN A 64 -3.62 -20.15 -1.21
CA GLN A 64 -4.21 -19.24 -2.18
C GLN A 64 -4.94 -18.07 -1.54
N GLY A 65 -4.55 -16.84 -1.85
CA GLY A 65 -5.25 -15.64 -1.40
C GLY A 65 -4.36 -14.40 -1.37
N TYR A 66 -4.92 -13.28 -1.79
CA TYR A 66 -4.24 -11.97 -1.82
C TYR A 66 -3.61 -11.60 -0.47
N GLY A 67 -4.38 -11.76 0.62
CA GLY A 67 -3.86 -11.49 1.96
C GLY A 67 -2.81 -12.49 2.43
N ALA A 68 -2.88 -13.76 1.99
CA ALA A 68 -1.86 -14.76 2.28
C ALA A 68 -0.52 -14.38 1.62
N ALA A 69 -0.56 -14.00 0.35
CA ALA A 69 0.61 -13.57 -0.39
C ALA A 69 1.26 -12.34 0.26
N ILE A 70 0.48 -11.34 0.65
CA ILE A 70 1.05 -10.16 1.33
C ILE A 70 1.67 -10.53 2.67
N GLN A 71 0.99 -11.35 3.50
CA GLN A 71 1.54 -11.78 4.78
C GLN A 71 2.85 -12.56 4.61
N ARG A 72 2.95 -13.38 3.57
CA ARG A 72 4.22 -14.05 3.21
C ARG A 72 5.29 -13.03 2.86
N GLY A 73 5.00 -12.07 1.99
CA GLY A 73 5.94 -11.02 1.61
C GLY A 73 6.40 -10.17 2.81
N LEU A 74 5.49 -9.84 3.74
CA LEU A 74 5.84 -9.13 4.97
C LEU A 74 6.79 -9.92 5.87
N ALA A 75 6.69 -11.25 5.89
CA ALA A 75 7.58 -12.12 6.65
C ALA A 75 8.96 -12.30 6.00
N GLU A 76 9.09 -12.00 4.71
CA GLU A 76 10.30 -12.22 3.92
C GLU A 76 11.22 -11.00 3.80
N THR A 77 10.85 -9.86 4.37
CA THR A 77 11.67 -8.66 4.28
C THR A 77 11.84 -7.98 5.64
N ASP A 78 13.07 -7.50 5.90
CA ASP A 78 13.41 -6.71 7.09
C ASP A 78 13.43 -5.21 6.83
N ALA A 79 13.00 -4.76 5.66
CA ALA A 79 13.00 -3.37 5.29
C ALA A 79 12.25 -2.47 6.30
N ASP A 80 12.70 -1.22 6.41
CA ASP A 80 12.11 -0.21 7.29
C ASP A 80 10.77 0.31 6.75
N LEU A 81 10.66 0.40 5.42
CA LEU A 81 9.45 0.80 4.70
C LEU A 81 9.10 -0.28 3.68
N ILE A 82 7.83 -0.60 3.59
CA ILE A 82 7.33 -1.62 2.68
C ILE A 82 6.23 -1.03 1.80
N CYS A 83 6.45 -1.02 0.49
CA CYS A 83 5.41 -0.71 -0.49
C CYS A 83 4.73 -2.01 -0.91
N ILE A 84 3.42 -2.09 -0.81
CA ILE A 84 2.61 -3.18 -1.34
C ILE A 84 1.95 -2.67 -2.62
N CYS A 85 2.06 -3.41 -3.72
CA CYS A 85 1.46 -3.05 -5.00
C CYS A 85 1.06 -4.32 -5.78
N GLU A 86 -0.06 -4.29 -6.49
CA GLU A 86 -0.42 -5.36 -7.43
C GLU A 86 0.40 -5.21 -8.72
N PRO A 87 0.96 -6.31 -9.27
CA PRO A 87 1.78 -6.26 -10.47
C PRO A 87 0.96 -6.35 -11.78
N ASP A 88 -0.27 -5.88 -11.79
CA ASP A 88 -1.21 -5.94 -12.91
C ASP A 88 -1.15 -4.71 -13.85
N GLY A 89 -0.18 -3.81 -13.59
CA GLY A 89 0.04 -2.60 -14.39
C GLY A 89 -1.00 -1.50 -14.16
N THR A 90 -1.88 -1.64 -13.15
CA THR A 90 -2.89 -0.61 -12.84
C THR A 90 -2.31 0.58 -12.09
N PHE A 91 -1.23 0.39 -11.34
CA PHE A 91 -0.56 1.45 -10.59
C PHE A 91 0.71 1.92 -11.28
N GLU A 92 1.05 3.19 -11.06
CA GLU A 92 2.30 3.77 -11.51
C GLU A 92 3.39 3.60 -10.44
N PRO A 93 4.49 2.86 -10.70
CA PRO A 93 5.58 2.69 -9.73
C PRO A 93 6.16 3.99 -9.20
N ALA A 94 6.20 5.05 -10.04
CA ALA A 94 6.68 6.38 -9.66
C ALA A 94 5.81 7.05 -8.57
N ASP A 95 4.56 6.60 -8.36
CA ASP A 95 3.73 7.09 -7.27
C ASP A 95 4.28 6.73 -5.87
N LEU A 96 5.25 5.81 -5.81
CA LEU A 96 6.01 5.55 -4.59
C LEU A 96 6.62 6.83 -4.00
N TRP A 97 7.07 7.76 -4.84
CA TRP A 97 7.57 9.07 -4.39
C TRP A 97 6.53 9.88 -3.62
N LYS A 98 5.26 9.84 -4.05
CA LYS A 98 4.16 10.52 -3.34
C LYS A 98 3.95 9.92 -1.95
N LEU A 99 3.95 8.58 -1.86
CA LEU A 99 3.76 7.89 -0.59
C LEU A 99 4.93 8.14 0.37
N LEU A 100 6.16 8.13 -0.15
CA LEU A 100 7.37 8.39 0.62
C LEU A 100 7.43 9.82 1.16
N ALA A 101 6.97 10.81 0.38
CA ALA A 101 6.93 12.20 0.82
C ALA A 101 6.12 12.38 2.12
N TYR A 102 5.06 11.60 2.31
CA TYR A 102 4.23 11.65 3.50
C TYR A 102 4.67 10.69 4.62
N SER A 103 5.63 9.81 4.37
CA SER A 103 6.12 8.83 5.36
C SER A 103 6.92 9.44 6.51
N SER A 104 7.28 10.72 6.44
CA SER A 104 7.87 11.47 7.56
C SER A 104 6.82 11.94 8.57
N ASP A 105 5.60 12.18 8.11
CA ASP A 105 4.52 12.71 8.95
C ASP A 105 3.52 11.63 9.37
N PHE A 106 3.39 10.56 8.58
CA PHE A 106 2.42 9.48 8.79
C PHE A 106 3.10 8.13 8.81
N ASP A 107 2.56 7.23 9.65
CA ASP A 107 3.09 5.87 9.77
C ASP A 107 2.62 4.99 8.59
N PHE A 108 1.30 5.00 8.29
CA PHE A 108 0.71 4.25 7.20
C PHE A 108 0.17 5.21 6.13
N VAL A 109 0.69 5.09 4.93
CA VAL A 109 0.30 5.92 3.78
C VAL A 109 -0.39 5.02 2.75
N PHE A 110 -1.70 5.18 2.60
CA PHE A 110 -2.50 4.40 1.67
C PHE A 110 -2.76 5.17 0.38
N GLY A 111 -2.80 4.49 -0.75
CA GLY A 111 -3.30 5.06 -1.99
C GLY A 111 -4.81 5.27 -1.99
N SER A 112 -5.29 6.11 -2.89
CA SER A 112 -6.71 6.31 -3.18
C SER A 112 -6.94 6.44 -4.67
N ARG A 113 -7.99 5.76 -5.18
CA ARG A 113 -8.43 5.77 -6.59
C ARG A 113 -9.78 6.46 -6.76
N THR A 114 -10.13 7.37 -5.85
CA THR A 114 -11.45 8.02 -5.87
C THR A 114 -11.44 9.41 -6.50
N ILE A 115 -10.27 9.96 -6.76
CA ILE A 115 -10.09 11.28 -7.38
C ILE A 115 -10.07 11.11 -8.90
N PRO A 116 -11.05 11.68 -9.66
CA PRO A 116 -11.21 11.44 -11.09
C PRO A 116 -9.98 11.76 -11.94
N GLU A 117 -9.24 12.81 -11.58
CA GLU A 117 -8.07 13.33 -12.30
C GLU A 117 -6.91 12.32 -12.32
N PHE A 118 -6.90 11.36 -11.40
CA PHE A 118 -5.90 10.30 -11.32
C PHE A 118 -6.38 8.96 -11.88
N ILE A 119 -7.64 8.91 -12.38
CA ILE A 119 -8.21 7.71 -12.99
C ILE A 119 -8.07 7.84 -14.51
N TRP A 120 -7.18 7.02 -15.08
CA TRP A 120 -6.90 7.04 -16.52
C TRP A 120 -7.99 6.32 -17.31
N SER A 121 -8.09 6.65 -18.61
CA SER A 121 -9.03 5.99 -19.52
C SER A 121 -8.81 4.46 -19.52
N GLY A 122 -9.91 3.70 -19.50
CA GLY A 122 -9.89 2.23 -19.45
C GLY A 122 -9.71 1.65 -18.05
N ALA A 123 -9.53 2.47 -17.00
CA ALA A 123 -9.47 1.97 -15.62
C ALA A 123 -10.84 1.45 -15.15
N ASN A 124 -10.83 0.27 -14.50
CA ASN A 124 -12.06 -0.30 -13.92
C ASN A 124 -12.39 0.34 -12.57
N MET A 125 -12.72 1.63 -12.60
CA MET A 125 -13.11 2.42 -11.42
C MET A 125 -14.36 3.27 -11.75
N GLY A 126 -15.41 2.61 -12.20
CA GLY A 126 -16.69 3.24 -12.48
C GLY A 126 -17.30 3.94 -11.25
N ALA A 127 -18.27 4.83 -11.48
CA ALA A 127 -18.92 5.64 -10.45
C ALA A 127 -19.42 4.80 -9.26
N PHE A 128 -19.99 3.62 -9.52
CA PHE A 128 -20.50 2.72 -8.48
C PHE A 128 -19.39 2.21 -7.54
N LEU A 129 -18.28 1.73 -8.09
CA LEU A 129 -17.14 1.23 -7.29
C LEU A 129 -16.50 2.36 -6.49
N ARG A 130 -16.33 3.52 -7.11
CA ARG A 130 -15.81 4.71 -6.46
C ARG A 130 -16.67 5.15 -5.30
N TRP A 131 -17.99 5.21 -5.51
CA TRP A 131 -18.96 5.57 -4.47
C TRP A 131 -19.01 4.54 -3.33
N GLY A 132 -19.00 3.26 -3.66
CA GLY A 132 -18.97 2.16 -2.67
C GLY A 132 -17.73 2.20 -1.79
N ASN A 133 -16.55 2.36 -2.39
CA ASN A 133 -15.30 2.52 -1.63
C ASN A 133 -15.31 3.75 -0.73
N TRP A 134 -15.80 4.88 -1.26
CA TRP A 134 -15.94 6.12 -0.51
C TRP A 134 -16.90 5.95 0.68
N ALA A 135 -18.07 5.35 0.48
CA ALA A 135 -19.06 5.16 1.54
C ALA A 135 -18.51 4.30 2.69
N VAL A 136 -17.83 3.18 2.39
CA VAL A 136 -17.18 2.33 3.40
C VAL A 136 -16.05 3.09 4.10
N ALA A 137 -15.26 3.89 3.38
CA ALA A 137 -14.22 4.72 3.97
C ALA A 137 -14.81 5.74 4.97
N LYS A 138 -15.95 6.39 4.63
CA LYS A 138 -16.66 7.30 5.55
C LYS A 138 -17.22 6.57 6.76
N LEU A 139 -17.71 5.35 6.59
CA LEU A 139 -18.13 4.51 7.72
C LEU A 139 -16.96 4.25 8.68
N ILE A 140 -15.77 3.92 8.18
CA ILE A 140 -14.57 3.74 9.01
C ILE A 140 -14.23 5.05 9.74
N MET A 141 -14.24 6.19 9.05
CA MET A 141 -13.96 7.49 9.65
C MET A 141 -14.88 7.77 10.85
N VAL A 142 -16.19 7.59 10.67
CA VAL A 142 -17.18 7.82 11.74
C VAL A 142 -17.05 6.77 12.85
N ALA A 143 -16.91 5.48 12.49
CA ALA A 143 -16.85 4.40 13.47
C ALA A 143 -15.60 4.45 14.36
N PHE A 144 -14.47 4.91 13.83
CA PHE A 144 -13.19 4.91 14.55
C PHE A 144 -12.68 6.31 14.84
N ASP A 145 -13.42 7.34 14.43
CA ASP A 145 -13.05 8.75 14.61
C ASP A 145 -11.61 9.00 14.10
N THR A 146 -11.35 8.70 12.84
CA THR A 146 -10.03 8.81 12.20
C THR A 146 -9.99 9.89 11.14
N GLY A 147 -8.78 10.20 10.64
CA GLY A 147 -8.55 11.19 9.59
C GLY A 147 -9.25 10.87 8.26
N SER A 148 -9.05 11.71 7.26
CA SER A 148 -9.76 11.61 5.97
C SER A 148 -9.39 10.35 5.21
N LEU A 149 -10.37 9.48 4.98
CA LEU A 149 -10.29 8.29 4.14
C LEU A 149 -11.30 8.41 2.99
N THR A 150 -10.94 7.89 1.82
CA THR A 150 -11.75 7.94 0.60
C THR A 150 -11.83 6.61 -0.16
N ASP A 151 -10.90 5.69 0.05
CA ASP A 151 -10.83 4.41 -0.67
C ASP A 151 -10.35 3.28 0.25
N VAL A 152 -11.19 2.28 0.49
CA VAL A 152 -10.82 1.11 1.31
C VAL A 152 -10.18 -0.01 0.49
N GLY A 153 -10.37 0.02 -0.84
CA GLY A 153 -9.96 -1.06 -1.74
C GLY A 153 -8.65 -0.81 -2.48
N CYS A 154 -7.97 0.32 -2.27
CA CYS A 154 -6.68 0.57 -2.92
C CYS A 154 -5.61 -0.37 -2.39
N THR A 155 -4.90 -1.02 -3.30
CA THR A 155 -3.86 -2.01 -2.95
C THR A 155 -2.47 -1.39 -2.90
N MET A 156 -2.24 -0.25 -3.56
CA MET A 156 -0.97 0.45 -3.44
C MET A 156 -0.89 1.20 -2.10
N ARG A 157 0.10 0.86 -1.28
CA ARG A 157 0.26 1.41 0.07
C ARG A 157 1.71 1.33 0.53
N LEU A 158 2.14 2.32 1.32
CA LEU A 158 3.42 2.34 1.99
C LEU A 158 3.19 2.20 3.51
N ILE A 159 3.86 1.23 4.12
CA ILE A 159 3.69 0.89 5.52
C ILE A 159 5.04 0.74 6.21
N PRO A 160 5.13 0.99 7.52
CA PRO A 160 6.36 0.77 8.28
C PRO A 160 6.60 -0.73 8.49
N GLY A 161 7.80 -1.21 8.17
CA GLY A 161 8.14 -2.63 8.21
C GLY A 161 8.02 -3.25 9.61
N PRO A 162 8.67 -2.71 10.65
CA PRO A 162 8.59 -3.29 11.98
C PRO A 162 7.16 -3.39 12.53
N PRO A 163 6.30 -2.35 12.50
CA PRO A 163 4.89 -2.47 12.85
C PRO A 163 4.13 -3.48 12.00
N ALA A 164 4.35 -3.51 10.68
CA ALA A 164 3.66 -4.44 9.80
C ALA A 164 3.96 -5.91 10.13
N ARG A 165 5.22 -6.22 10.44
CA ARG A 165 5.64 -7.57 10.88
C ARG A 165 5.06 -7.93 12.26
N SER A 166 5.02 -6.99 13.20
CA SER A 166 4.40 -7.21 14.52
C SER A 166 2.90 -7.47 14.41
N LEU A 167 2.24 -6.99 13.36
CA LEU A 167 0.82 -7.24 13.08
C LEU A 167 0.56 -8.63 12.48
N LEU A 168 1.57 -9.36 11.98
CA LEU A 168 1.37 -10.65 11.31
C LEU A 168 0.52 -11.65 12.12
N PRO A 169 0.72 -11.86 13.45
CA PRO A 169 -0.09 -12.79 14.23
C PRO A 169 -1.55 -12.34 14.41
N LEU A 170 -1.86 -11.09 14.10
CA LEU A 170 -3.17 -10.49 14.33
C LEU A 170 -4.07 -10.55 13.11
N TYR A 171 -3.49 -10.68 11.91
CA TYR A 171 -4.27 -10.79 10.68
C TYR A 171 -5.08 -12.10 10.65
N THR A 172 -6.37 -11.97 10.38
CA THR A 172 -7.31 -13.08 10.32
C THR A 172 -7.74 -13.41 8.89
N LEU A 173 -7.55 -12.48 7.96
CA LEU A 173 -8.02 -12.59 6.58
C LEU A 173 -6.88 -12.90 5.63
N LYS A 174 -7.10 -13.89 4.77
CA LYS A 174 -6.15 -14.33 3.73
C LYS A 174 -6.58 -13.90 2.31
N ASN A 175 -7.77 -13.30 2.18
CA ASN A 175 -8.39 -12.92 0.92
C ASN A 175 -8.29 -11.39 0.64
N ASN A 176 -9.06 -10.89 -0.31
CA ASN A 176 -9.06 -9.48 -0.74
C ASN A 176 -9.53 -8.49 0.36
N ALA A 177 -10.16 -8.97 1.44
CA ALA A 177 -10.52 -8.12 2.57
C ALA A 177 -9.35 -7.85 3.54
N PHE A 178 -8.17 -8.42 3.29
CA PHE A 178 -6.94 -8.17 4.03
C PHE A 178 -6.55 -6.69 4.04
N GLY A 179 -6.69 -6.01 2.90
CA GLY A 179 -6.36 -4.60 2.81
C GLY A 179 -7.15 -3.71 3.78
N PRO A 180 -8.48 -3.79 3.81
CA PRO A 180 -9.31 -3.18 4.84
C PRO A 180 -8.99 -3.62 6.28
N GLU A 181 -8.67 -4.89 6.52
CA GLU A 181 -8.26 -5.39 7.83
C GLU A 181 -6.98 -4.72 8.32
N MET A 182 -5.95 -4.62 7.45
CA MET A 182 -4.70 -3.91 7.75
C MET A 182 -4.97 -2.45 8.14
N MET A 183 -5.83 -1.76 7.39
CA MET A 183 -6.21 -0.37 7.68
C MET A 183 -6.88 -0.25 9.06
N LEU A 184 -7.81 -1.14 9.39
CA LEU A 184 -8.50 -1.15 10.67
C LEU A 184 -7.54 -1.43 11.84
N LEU A 185 -6.61 -2.38 11.69
CA LEU A 185 -5.60 -2.67 12.70
C LEU A 185 -4.66 -1.48 12.90
N ALA A 186 -4.23 -0.82 11.84
CA ALA A 186 -3.42 0.39 11.92
C ALA A 186 -4.15 1.51 12.70
N ILE A 187 -5.43 1.74 12.39
CA ILE A 187 -6.25 2.76 13.07
C ILE A 187 -6.46 2.40 14.55
N ILE A 188 -6.78 1.15 14.88
CA ILE A 188 -7.03 0.71 16.26
C ILE A 188 -5.73 0.75 17.08
N GLY A 189 -4.58 0.45 16.45
CA GLY A 189 -3.25 0.56 17.07
C GLY A 189 -2.77 1.99 17.29
N GLY A 190 -3.54 3.00 16.83
CA GLY A 190 -3.22 4.41 17.04
C GLY A 190 -2.12 4.95 16.13
N TRP A 191 -1.77 4.24 15.04
CA TRP A 191 -0.85 4.79 14.05
C TRP A 191 -1.48 5.92 13.25
N ARG A 192 -0.65 6.86 12.84
CA ARG A 192 -1.07 7.97 11.98
C ARG A 192 -1.25 7.46 10.56
N VAL A 193 -2.48 7.59 10.06
CA VAL A 193 -2.91 7.09 8.76
C VAL A 193 -3.28 8.25 7.85
N VAL A 194 -2.85 8.21 6.59
CA VAL A 194 -3.26 9.14 5.54
C VAL A 194 -3.57 8.40 4.24
N GLN A 195 -4.45 8.98 3.43
CA GLN A 195 -4.67 8.55 2.04
C GLN A 195 -4.28 9.62 1.04
N LEU A 196 -3.60 9.18 -0.03
CA LEU A 196 -3.12 10.04 -1.11
C LEU A 196 -3.62 9.53 -2.46
N PRO A 197 -3.94 10.43 -3.41
CA PRO A 197 -4.30 10.01 -4.75
C PRO A 197 -3.12 9.37 -5.47
N VAL A 198 -3.37 8.21 -6.08
CA VAL A 198 -2.42 7.50 -6.92
C VAL A 198 -2.97 7.37 -8.33
N ASN A 199 -2.09 7.35 -9.33
CA ASN A 199 -2.47 7.09 -10.71
C ASN A 199 -3.03 5.67 -10.83
N PHE A 200 -4.21 5.56 -11.43
CA PHE A 200 -4.88 4.28 -11.63
C PHE A 200 -5.26 4.09 -13.09
N ARG A 201 -4.63 3.10 -13.72
CA ARG A 201 -4.77 2.80 -15.16
C ARG A 201 -5.66 1.59 -15.39
N GLY A 202 -6.03 1.38 -16.65
CA GLY A 202 -6.67 0.15 -17.07
C GLY A 202 -5.74 -1.06 -16.87
N ARG A 203 -6.30 -2.16 -16.37
CA ARG A 203 -5.57 -3.42 -16.19
C ARG A 203 -5.11 -3.94 -17.54
N LYS A 204 -3.87 -4.33 -17.65
CA LYS A 204 -3.33 -5.05 -18.81
C LYS A 204 -3.51 -6.54 -18.54
N GLY A 205 -4.39 -7.23 -19.25
CA GLY A 205 -4.70 -8.65 -19.05
C GLY A 205 -6.10 -8.85 -18.47
N GLY A 206 -6.50 -10.10 -18.24
CA GLY A 206 -7.86 -10.55 -18.00
C GLY A 206 -8.68 -9.83 -16.93
N ALA A 207 -9.94 -10.23 -16.87
CA ALA A 207 -11.01 -9.64 -16.06
C ALA A 207 -10.71 -9.50 -14.57
N GLY A 208 -10.95 -8.32 -14.01
CA GLY A 208 -10.82 -8.05 -12.57
C GLY A 208 -11.93 -8.67 -11.72
N THR A 209 -11.70 -8.79 -10.42
CA THR A 209 -12.63 -9.42 -9.45
C THR A 209 -13.98 -8.69 -9.35
N THR A 210 -14.07 -7.44 -9.79
CA THR A 210 -15.24 -6.54 -9.58
C THR A 210 -16.06 -6.26 -10.83
N GLU A 211 -15.91 -7.04 -11.90
CA GLU A 211 -16.63 -6.81 -13.17
C GLU A 211 -18.16 -7.01 -13.07
N SER A 212 -18.63 -7.79 -12.10
CA SER A 212 -20.06 -7.99 -11.88
C SER A 212 -20.57 -7.11 -10.74
N PHE A 213 -21.62 -6.33 -11.01
CA PHE A 213 -22.32 -5.53 -10.00
C PHE A 213 -22.67 -6.34 -8.73
N ARG A 214 -23.18 -7.57 -8.91
CA ARG A 214 -23.53 -8.46 -7.78
C ARG A 214 -22.31 -8.81 -6.92
N LYS A 215 -21.15 -9.08 -7.56
CA LYS A 215 -19.90 -9.37 -6.85
C LYS A 215 -19.40 -8.12 -6.12
N ALA A 216 -19.42 -6.96 -6.77
CA ALA A 216 -19.01 -5.69 -6.16
C ALA A 216 -19.89 -5.34 -4.95
N PHE A 217 -21.20 -5.49 -5.05
CA PHE A 217 -22.14 -5.29 -3.95
C PHE A 217 -21.87 -6.25 -2.78
N ALA A 218 -21.69 -7.55 -3.05
CA ALA A 218 -21.37 -8.54 -2.02
C ALA A 218 -20.05 -8.24 -1.30
N ILE A 219 -19.04 -7.74 -2.03
CA ILE A 219 -17.78 -7.28 -1.43
C ILE A 219 -18.04 -6.07 -0.52
N GLY A 220 -18.83 -5.10 -0.96
CA GLY A 220 -19.20 -3.93 -0.16
C GLY A 220 -19.88 -4.31 1.17
N VAL A 221 -20.86 -5.23 1.12
CA VAL A 221 -21.55 -5.74 2.31
C VAL A 221 -20.57 -6.44 3.27
N ARG A 222 -19.65 -7.26 2.74
CA ARG A 222 -18.61 -7.92 3.56
C ARG A 222 -17.66 -6.90 4.21
N MET A 223 -17.33 -5.83 3.51
CA MET A 223 -16.50 -4.75 4.06
C MET A 223 -17.22 -4.00 5.18
N ILE A 224 -18.51 -3.68 5.02
CA ILE A 224 -19.33 -3.07 6.07
C ILE A 224 -19.38 -3.98 7.31
N TRP A 225 -19.65 -5.27 7.10
CA TRP A 225 -19.66 -6.23 8.19
C TRP A 225 -18.30 -6.32 8.90
N LEU A 226 -17.19 -6.29 8.17
CA LEU A 226 -15.84 -6.25 8.71
C LEU A 226 -15.64 -5.00 9.59
N VAL A 227 -16.04 -3.82 9.11
CA VAL A 227 -15.95 -2.56 9.86
C VAL A 227 -16.73 -2.66 11.17
N LEU A 228 -17.95 -3.15 11.13
CA LEU A 228 -18.80 -3.33 12.33
C LEU A 228 -18.20 -4.34 13.31
N ARG A 229 -17.71 -5.50 12.81
CA ARG A 229 -17.03 -6.51 13.63
C ARG A 229 -15.84 -5.89 14.38
N TYR A 230 -15.00 -5.13 13.71
CA TYR A 230 -13.85 -4.47 14.32
C TYR A 230 -14.27 -3.33 15.26
N ARG A 231 -15.35 -2.60 14.94
CA ARG A 231 -15.89 -1.53 15.80
C ARG A 231 -16.40 -2.06 17.13
N PHE A 232 -17.19 -3.12 17.10
CA PHE A 232 -17.72 -3.75 18.33
C PHE A 232 -16.66 -4.56 19.06
N GLY A 233 -15.71 -5.15 18.31
CA GLY A 233 -14.57 -5.89 18.87
C GLY A 233 -13.37 -5.04 19.24
N LYS A 234 -13.42 -3.70 19.13
CA LYS A 234 -12.26 -2.80 19.28
C LYS A 234 -11.44 -3.07 20.55
N ARG A 235 -12.12 -3.29 21.70
CA ARG A 235 -11.43 -3.56 22.97
C ARG A 235 -10.66 -4.89 22.95
N ALA A 236 -11.23 -5.92 22.35
CA ALA A 236 -10.57 -7.24 22.22
C ALA A 236 -9.38 -7.15 21.26
N VAL A 237 -9.51 -6.40 20.16
CA VAL A 237 -8.41 -6.15 19.23
C VAL A 237 -7.28 -5.38 19.91
N ALA A 238 -7.60 -4.31 20.65
CA ALA A 238 -6.61 -3.52 21.39
C ALA A 238 -5.86 -4.37 22.43
N ARG A 239 -6.56 -5.28 23.11
CA ARG A 239 -5.93 -6.24 24.04
C ARG A 239 -4.96 -7.16 23.30
N ARG A 240 -5.37 -7.75 22.18
CA ARG A 240 -4.50 -8.61 21.36
C ARG A 240 -3.27 -7.86 20.82
N LEU A 241 -3.41 -6.57 20.48
CA LEU A 241 -2.27 -5.72 20.12
C LEU A 241 -1.29 -5.63 21.28
N ALA A 242 -1.76 -5.31 22.48
CA ALA A 242 -0.93 -5.21 23.69
C ALA A 242 -0.26 -6.55 24.05
N GLU A 243 -0.97 -7.68 23.94
CA GLU A 243 -0.43 -9.03 24.16
C GLU A 243 0.72 -9.38 23.18
N ASN A 244 0.76 -8.75 22.00
CA ASN A 244 1.83 -8.88 21.01
C ASN A 244 2.87 -7.74 21.09
N GLY A 245 2.93 -7.02 22.22
CA GLY A 245 3.90 -5.95 22.44
C GLY A 245 3.62 -4.66 21.68
N ILE A 246 2.41 -4.52 21.12
CA ILE A 246 1.98 -3.32 20.42
C ILE A 246 1.07 -2.54 21.35
N GLU A 247 1.64 -1.58 22.07
CA GLU A 247 0.83 -0.66 22.87
C GLU A 247 0.09 0.33 21.95
N PRO A 248 -1.25 0.36 22.01
CA PRO A 248 -2.03 1.33 21.24
C PRO A 248 -1.61 2.74 21.62
N ARG A 249 -1.12 3.50 20.66
CA ARG A 249 -0.70 4.88 20.88
C ARG A 249 -1.90 5.76 21.22
N PRO A 250 -1.75 6.75 22.12
CA PRO A 250 -2.78 7.76 22.29
C PRO A 250 -3.00 8.49 20.96
N ARG A 251 -4.22 8.93 20.76
CA ARG A 251 -4.54 9.70 19.57
C ARG A 251 -3.70 10.99 19.58
N TRP A 252 -3.09 11.31 18.44
CA TRP A 252 -2.33 12.55 18.31
C TRP A 252 -3.23 13.78 18.57
N SER A 253 -2.87 14.56 19.58
CA SER A 253 -3.63 15.75 20.00
C SER A 253 -3.16 17.04 19.35
N GLY A 254 -2.06 16.99 18.57
CA GLY A 254 -1.43 18.20 18.00
C GLY A 254 -0.40 18.84 18.93
N GLU A 255 -0.34 18.45 20.20
CA GLU A 255 0.57 19.04 21.21
C GLU A 255 1.91 18.31 21.31
N GLU A 256 2.03 17.11 20.80
CA GLU A 256 3.28 16.37 20.81
C GLU A 256 4.23 16.92 19.75
N ALA A 257 5.42 17.36 20.21
CA ALA A 257 6.51 17.71 19.30
C ALA A 257 6.83 16.50 18.41
N ARG A 258 7.01 16.71 17.11
CA ARG A 258 7.44 15.66 16.17
C ARG A 258 8.73 15.03 16.69
N PRO A 259 8.84 13.70 16.80
CA PRO A 259 10.11 13.07 17.13
C PRO A 259 11.13 13.40 16.03
N GLY A 260 12.19 14.13 16.40
CA GLY A 260 13.27 14.53 15.51
C GLY A 260 12.94 15.81 14.71
N GLY A 261 13.47 16.94 15.23
CA GLY A 261 13.33 18.28 14.66
C GLY A 261 13.49 18.35 13.16
N GLN A 262 13.03 19.42 12.58
CA GLN A 262 12.91 19.83 11.18
C GLN A 262 12.82 18.70 10.13
N PRO A 263 11.74 18.63 9.33
CA PRO A 263 11.65 17.65 8.25
C PRO A 263 12.90 17.80 7.37
N ALA A 264 13.61 16.69 7.14
CA ALA A 264 14.61 16.65 6.09
C ALA A 264 13.94 17.14 4.80
N PRO A 265 14.64 17.94 3.96
CA PRO A 265 14.05 18.45 2.73
C PRO A 265 13.51 17.27 1.91
N ILE A 266 12.22 17.33 1.57
CA ILE A 266 11.46 16.28 0.90
C ILE A 266 12.07 15.90 -0.47
N PHE A 267 12.88 16.79 -1.02
CA PHE A 267 13.61 16.56 -2.27
C PHE A 267 15.12 16.75 -2.02
N PRO A 268 15.97 15.86 -2.60
CA PRO A 268 17.40 16.14 -2.64
C PRO A 268 17.59 17.51 -3.29
N ALA A 269 18.44 18.34 -2.69
CA ALA A 269 18.75 19.67 -3.23
C ALA A 269 19.11 19.50 -4.71
N VAL A 270 18.28 20.03 -5.59
CA VAL A 270 18.58 20.08 -7.02
C VAL A 270 19.88 20.87 -7.14
N ARG A 271 21.00 20.18 -7.40
CA ARG A 271 22.25 20.86 -7.71
C ARG A 271 21.97 21.70 -8.94
N ARG A 272 21.87 23.03 -8.77
CA ARG A 272 21.85 23.92 -9.90
C ARG A 272 23.12 23.63 -10.71
N PRO A 273 23.02 23.44 -12.03
CA PRO A 273 24.21 23.30 -12.86
C PRO A 273 25.11 24.51 -12.57
N ARG A 274 26.41 24.26 -12.34
CA ARG A 274 27.38 25.33 -12.18
C ARG A 274 27.28 26.24 -13.42
N PRO A 275 27.18 27.55 -13.26
CA PRO A 275 27.27 28.45 -14.43
C PRO A 275 28.55 28.09 -15.18
N GLY A 276 28.38 27.84 -16.47
CA GLY A 276 29.53 27.56 -17.35
C GLY A 276 30.53 28.71 -17.29
N PRO A 277 31.82 28.51 -17.63
CA PRO A 277 32.81 29.53 -17.61
C PRO A 277 32.34 30.67 -18.51
N ASP A 278 32.41 31.88 -17.97
CA ASP A 278 32.03 33.14 -18.61
C ASP A 278 32.80 33.27 -19.92
N ARG A 279 32.11 33.18 -21.05
CA ARG A 279 32.71 33.45 -22.37
C ARG A 279 32.62 34.96 -22.67
N THR A 280 33.20 35.75 -21.80
CA THR A 280 33.52 37.14 -22.12
C THR A 280 35.03 37.28 -22.22
N GLY A 281 35.53 37.19 -23.43
CA GLY A 281 36.94 37.38 -23.71
C GLY A 281 37.24 37.14 -25.18
N GLN A 282 36.76 37.97 -26.08
CA GLN A 282 37.49 38.70 -27.15
C GLN A 282 36.50 39.51 -28.00
#